data_f49d91bec6adc8067edb3244efdd7da2
#
_entry.id   f49d91bec6adc8067edb3244efdd7da2
#
_cell.length_a   1.000
_cell.length_b   1.000
_cell.length_c   1.000
_cell.angle_alpha   90.00
_cell.angle_beta   90.00
_cell.angle_gamma   90.00
#
_symmetry.space_group_name_H-M   'P 1'
#
loop_
_entity.id
_entity.type
_entity.pdbx_description
1 polymer ?
#
loop_
_entity_poly.entity_id
_entity_poly.type
_entity_poly.pdbx_seq_one_letter_code
_entity_poly.pdbx_strand_id
1 'polypeptide(L)'
;KGRFAPTGEGFAEKALVGINGTRESARAMFDALPLLSLVKETRVIWVDPYKQQSEAGDVPGAEEAAALSRHGLNVVAEPMMTNGRNAGEALLLRANDLGADLVVMGAYAHSRMREFVFGGATSHVLEHMTVPVLMSH
;
A
#
# COMPACT_ATOMS: atom_id res chain seq x y z
N LYS A 1 -3.55 -21.07 -4.93
CA LYS A 1 -3.22 -22.02 -4.68
C LYS A 1 -1.83 -22.07 -4.54
N GLY A 2 -1.10 -22.66 -4.32
CA GLY A 2 0.28 -22.76 -4.24
C GLY A 2 1.06 -21.57 -3.82
N ARG A 3 0.38 -20.50 -3.51
CA ARG A 3 1.09 -19.40 -3.12
C ARG A 3 1.64 -19.53 -1.77
N PHE A 4 1.03 -20.28 -0.91
CA PHE A 4 1.51 -20.45 0.42
C PHE A 4 2.45 -21.60 0.43
N ALA A 5 3.64 -21.33 0.07
CA ALA A 5 4.62 -22.38 -0.01
C ALA A 5 5.05 -22.76 1.38
N PRO A 6 4.81 -23.95 1.79
CA PRO A 6 5.24 -24.39 3.09
C PRO A 6 6.72 -24.69 3.15
N THR A 7 7.40 -24.40 2.09
CA THR A 7 8.80 -24.76 2.00
C THR A 7 9.73 -23.80 2.71
N GLY A 8 9.19 -22.74 3.27
CA GLY A 8 10.03 -21.76 3.92
C GLY A 8 10.49 -20.67 3.00
N GLU A 9 10.01 -20.67 1.79
CA GLU A 9 10.37 -19.62 0.86
C GLU A 9 9.63 -18.33 1.13
N GLY A 10 8.78 -18.35 2.12
CA GLY A 10 8.07 -17.17 2.45
C GLY A 10 6.70 -17.12 1.84
N PHE A 11 5.90 -16.22 2.39
CA PHE A 11 4.53 -16.05 1.97
C PHE A 11 4.47 -15.40 0.59
N ALA A 12 5.34 -14.44 0.36
CA ALA A 12 5.32 -13.70 -0.87
C ALA A 12 6.68 -13.08 -1.07
N GLU A 13 6.95 -12.69 -2.30
CA GLU A 13 8.23 -12.07 -2.62
C GLU A 13 8.20 -10.58 -2.37
N LYS A 14 7.13 -9.93 -2.73
CA LYS A 14 7.08 -8.49 -2.75
C LYS A 14 5.71 -7.98 -2.33
N ALA A 15 5.69 -6.99 -1.47
CA ALA A 15 4.47 -6.35 -1.06
C ALA A 15 4.49 -4.88 -1.45
N LEU A 16 3.32 -4.36 -1.78
CA LEU A 16 3.16 -2.95 -2.09
C LEU A 16 2.26 -2.35 -1.01
N VAL A 17 2.73 -1.29 -0.37
CA VAL A 17 1.97 -0.58 0.66
C VAL A 17 1.64 0.79 0.11
N GLY A 18 0.36 1.05 -0.10
CA GLY A 18 -0.08 2.36 -0.59
C GLY A 18 -0.42 3.27 0.58
N ILE A 19 0.20 4.44 0.59
CA ILE A 19 -0.07 5.42 1.63
C ILE A 19 -0.40 6.75 0.97
N ASN A 20 -1.16 7.56 1.68
CA ASN A 20 -1.54 8.87 1.18
C ASN A 20 -1.58 9.91 2.29
N GLY A 21 -0.91 9.64 3.41
CA GLY A 21 -0.87 10.58 4.50
C GLY A 21 -2.04 10.52 5.45
N THR A 22 -2.98 9.61 5.20
CA THR A 22 -4.14 9.48 6.09
C THR A 22 -3.85 8.51 7.21
N ARG A 23 -4.64 8.63 8.27
CA ARG A 23 -4.52 7.72 9.39
C ARG A 23 -4.83 6.29 8.97
N GLU A 24 -5.80 6.13 8.07
CA GLU A 24 -6.18 4.81 7.61
C GLU A 24 -5.02 4.11 6.90
N SER A 25 -4.28 4.85 6.08
CA SER A 25 -3.16 4.23 5.38
C SER A 25 -2.05 3.88 6.34
N ALA A 26 -1.77 4.73 7.33
CA ALA A 26 -0.76 4.42 8.33
C ALA A 26 -1.16 3.22 9.15
N ARG A 27 -2.43 3.15 9.53
CA ARG A 27 -2.90 2.01 10.31
C ARG A 27 -2.78 0.72 9.52
N ALA A 28 -3.14 0.75 8.24
CA ALA A 28 -3.02 -0.44 7.42
C ALA A 28 -1.58 -0.91 7.35
N MET A 29 -0.66 0.02 7.23
CA MET A 29 0.75 -0.32 7.16
C MET A 29 1.21 -1.06 8.42
N PHE A 30 0.86 -0.52 9.59
CA PHE A 30 1.29 -1.15 10.82
C PHE A 30 0.52 -2.44 11.11
N ASP A 31 -0.74 -2.50 10.72
CA ASP A 31 -1.51 -3.74 10.88
C ASP A 31 -0.92 -4.85 10.03
N ALA A 32 -0.26 -4.50 8.94
CA ALA A 32 0.28 -5.49 8.02
C ALA A 32 1.66 -5.99 8.42
N LEU A 33 2.26 -5.44 9.48
CA LEU A 33 3.61 -5.82 9.85
C LEU A 33 3.84 -7.33 9.92
N PRO A 34 2.94 -8.12 10.52
CA PRO A 34 3.19 -9.56 10.54
C PRO A 34 3.31 -10.16 9.16
N LEU A 35 2.50 -9.68 8.21
CA LEU A 35 2.59 -10.19 6.85
C LEU A 35 3.80 -9.63 6.12
N LEU A 36 4.12 -8.36 6.36
CA LEU A 36 5.25 -7.75 5.69
C LEU A 36 6.56 -8.38 6.10
N SER A 37 6.63 -8.95 7.29
CA SER A 37 7.83 -9.62 7.73
C SER A 37 8.07 -10.93 6.98
N LEU A 38 7.07 -11.38 6.23
CA LEU A 38 7.19 -12.63 5.48
C LEU A 38 7.54 -12.40 4.02
N VAL A 39 7.59 -11.15 3.57
CA VAL A 39 7.96 -10.88 2.18
C VAL A 39 9.42 -10.45 2.13
N LYS A 40 10.01 -10.58 0.96
CA LYS A 40 11.41 -10.23 0.80
C LYS A 40 11.63 -8.75 0.59
N GLU A 41 10.67 -8.08 0.00
CA GLU A 41 10.80 -6.66 -0.29
C GLU A 41 9.46 -5.97 -0.12
N THR A 42 9.46 -4.79 0.49
CA THR A 42 8.26 -3.98 0.64
C THR A 42 8.46 -2.66 -0.07
N ARG A 43 7.52 -2.31 -0.95
CA ARG A 43 7.52 -1.01 -1.62
C ARG A 43 6.47 -0.15 -0.99
N VAL A 44 6.89 0.99 -0.46
CA VAL A 44 5.96 1.97 0.09
C VAL A 44 5.71 2.99 -1.01
N ILE A 45 4.48 3.06 -1.47
CA ILE A 45 4.09 3.93 -2.57
C ILE A 45 3.25 5.07 -2.01
N TRP A 46 3.74 6.28 -2.11
CA TRP A 46 2.96 7.44 -1.68
C TRP A 46 2.16 7.95 -2.87
N VAL A 47 0.84 7.91 -2.72
CA VAL A 47 -0.07 8.25 -3.80
C VAL A 47 -0.34 9.73 -3.78
N ASP A 48 -0.07 10.39 -4.90
CA ASP A 48 -0.32 11.82 -5.11
C ASP A 48 0.23 12.68 -3.98
N PRO A 49 1.54 12.61 -3.74
CA PRO A 49 2.12 13.33 -2.60
C PRO A 49 1.96 14.84 -2.68
N TYR A 50 1.81 15.37 -3.88
CA TYR A 50 1.72 16.83 -4.01
C TYR A 50 0.41 17.40 -3.57
N LYS A 51 -0.57 16.57 -3.31
CA LYS A 51 -1.83 17.06 -2.81
C LYS A 51 -1.77 17.40 -1.35
N GLN A 52 -0.66 17.08 -0.72
CA GLN A 52 -0.45 17.38 0.67
C GLN A 52 0.77 18.24 0.80
N GLN A 53 0.71 19.13 1.75
CA GLN A 53 1.82 20.00 2.01
C GLN A 53 2.92 19.15 2.61
N SER A 54 4.00 19.04 1.93
CA SER A 54 5.14 18.38 2.54
C SER A 54 6.26 19.39 2.66
N GLU A 55 7.10 19.19 3.62
CA GLU A 55 8.23 20.04 3.81
C GLU A 55 9.14 19.93 2.61
N ALA A 56 9.71 21.04 2.23
CA ALA A 56 10.62 21.05 1.11
C ALA A 56 11.78 20.11 1.40
N GLY A 57 12.08 19.27 0.43
CA GLY A 57 13.19 18.37 0.57
C GLY A 57 12.84 17.00 1.11
N ASP A 58 11.64 16.84 1.62
CA ASP A 58 11.26 15.53 2.12
C ASP A 58 10.92 14.60 0.98
N VAL A 59 11.32 13.35 1.13
CA VAL A 59 10.98 12.31 0.18
C VAL A 59 9.65 11.71 0.64
N PRO A 60 8.63 11.74 -0.19
CA PRO A 60 7.34 11.19 0.20
C PRO A 60 7.48 9.73 0.60
N GLY A 61 6.96 9.39 1.76
CA GLY A 61 7.02 8.02 2.26
C GLY A 61 8.27 7.66 3.00
N ALA A 62 9.21 8.61 3.12
CA ALA A 62 10.48 8.28 3.77
C ALA A 62 10.31 7.92 5.24
N GLU A 63 9.43 8.63 5.94
CA GLU A 63 9.21 8.33 7.35
C GLU A 63 8.59 6.97 7.54
N GLU A 64 7.64 6.64 6.68
CA GLU A 64 7.01 5.34 6.76
C GLU A 64 8.00 4.23 6.43
N ALA A 65 8.82 4.45 5.42
CA ALA A 65 9.84 3.46 5.08
C ALA A 65 10.82 3.29 6.21
N ALA A 66 11.21 4.40 6.86
CA ALA A 66 12.12 4.32 7.98
C ALA A 66 11.50 3.54 9.14
N ALA A 67 10.22 3.79 9.40
CA ALA A 67 9.53 3.06 10.47
C ALA A 67 9.52 1.56 10.19
N LEU A 68 9.23 1.18 8.96
CA LEU A 68 9.22 -0.23 8.61
C LEU A 68 10.62 -0.83 8.66
N SER A 69 11.63 -0.05 8.25
CA SER A 69 12.99 -0.54 8.29
C SER A 69 13.44 -0.84 9.71
N ARG A 70 12.95 -0.06 10.67
CA ARG A 70 13.30 -0.32 12.07
C ARG A 70 12.77 -1.67 12.55
N HIS A 71 11.81 -2.23 11.82
CA HIS A 71 11.31 -3.57 12.13
C HIS A 71 12.01 -4.63 11.30
N GLY A 72 13.11 -4.27 10.67
CA GLY A 72 13.91 -5.24 9.94
C GLY A 72 13.47 -5.52 8.52
N LEU A 73 12.58 -4.72 7.99
CA LEU A 73 12.07 -4.95 6.64
C LEU A 73 12.96 -4.29 5.59
N ASN A 74 12.99 -4.90 4.42
CA ASN A 74 13.69 -4.34 3.28
C ASN A 74 12.70 -3.46 2.53
N VAL A 75 12.85 -2.15 2.65
CA VAL A 75 11.83 -1.20 2.21
C VAL A 75 12.39 -0.19 1.23
N VAL A 76 11.63 0.08 0.17
CA VAL A 76 11.94 1.14 -0.77
C VAL A 76 10.70 2.03 -0.86
N ALA A 77 10.90 3.34 -0.76
CA ALA A 77 9.80 4.29 -0.86
C ALA A 77 9.86 5.00 -2.20
N GLU A 78 8.70 5.22 -2.79
CA GLU A 78 8.64 5.98 -4.03
C GLU A 78 7.29 6.66 -4.15
N PRO A 79 7.23 7.79 -4.85
CA PRO A 79 5.96 8.46 -5.09
C PRO A 79 5.27 7.89 -6.31
N MET A 80 3.97 8.09 -6.38
CA MET A 80 3.20 7.68 -7.53
C MET A 80 2.13 8.73 -7.80
N MET A 81 2.07 9.21 -9.04
CA MET A 81 1.05 10.16 -9.44
C MET A 81 -0.06 9.40 -10.14
N THR A 82 -1.29 9.67 -9.74
CA THR A 82 -2.41 8.98 -10.38
C THR A 82 -2.78 9.61 -11.70
N ASN A 83 -2.46 10.88 -11.88
CA ASN A 83 -2.74 11.61 -13.13
C ASN A 83 -4.22 11.54 -13.48
N GLY A 84 -5.07 11.74 -12.48
CA GLY A 84 -6.50 11.74 -12.69
C GLY A 84 -7.13 10.37 -12.69
N ARG A 85 -6.33 9.32 -12.61
CA ARG A 85 -6.82 7.96 -12.57
C ARG A 85 -7.29 7.63 -11.16
N ASN A 86 -8.20 6.69 -11.05
CA ASN A 86 -8.62 6.21 -9.74
C ASN A 86 -7.40 5.67 -8.99
N ALA A 87 -7.25 6.05 -7.72
CA ALA A 87 -6.08 5.66 -6.95
C ALA A 87 -5.98 4.14 -6.80
N GLY A 88 -7.11 3.48 -6.65
CA GLY A 88 -7.09 2.03 -6.55
C GLY A 88 -6.63 1.38 -7.83
N GLU A 89 -7.08 1.92 -8.96
CA GLU A 89 -6.64 1.41 -10.24
C GLU A 89 -5.13 1.60 -10.40
N ALA A 90 -4.64 2.77 -10.03
CA ALA A 90 -3.22 3.06 -10.15
C ALA A 90 -2.40 2.12 -9.28
N LEU A 91 -2.87 1.85 -8.06
CA LEU A 91 -2.17 0.93 -7.18
C LEU A 91 -2.14 -0.48 -7.73
N LEU A 92 -3.25 -0.95 -8.27
CA LEU A 92 -3.28 -2.31 -8.83
C LEU A 92 -2.39 -2.43 -10.05
N LEU A 93 -2.36 -1.39 -10.90
CA LEU A 93 -1.46 -1.40 -12.04
C LEU A 93 -0.01 -1.42 -11.59
N ARG A 94 0.30 -0.62 -10.57
CA ARG A 94 1.66 -0.59 -10.06
C ARG A 94 2.05 -1.94 -9.46
N ALA A 95 1.12 -2.55 -8.73
CA ALA A 95 1.37 -3.86 -8.16
C ALA A 95 1.67 -4.89 -9.25
N ASN A 96 0.93 -4.81 -10.35
CA ASN A 96 1.17 -5.72 -11.45
C ASN A 96 2.54 -5.46 -12.08
N ASP A 97 2.90 -4.19 -12.27
CA ASP A 97 4.19 -3.85 -12.86
C ASP A 97 5.34 -4.33 -12.01
N LEU A 98 5.18 -4.26 -10.69
CA LEU A 98 6.24 -4.65 -9.78
C LEU A 98 6.25 -6.14 -9.47
N GLY A 99 5.22 -6.84 -9.89
CA GLY A 99 5.09 -8.24 -9.54
C GLY A 99 4.79 -8.44 -8.06
N ALA A 100 4.03 -7.53 -7.48
CA ALA A 100 3.71 -7.62 -6.07
C ALA A 100 2.72 -8.74 -5.82
N ASP A 101 2.92 -9.41 -4.69
CA ASP A 101 2.09 -10.55 -4.29
C ASP A 101 1.10 -10.18 -3.22
N LEU A 102 1.23 -8.99 -2.66
CA LEU A 102 0.36 -8.51 -1.59
C LEU A 102 0.25 -7.01 -1.72
N VAL A 103 -0.96 -6.50 -1.56
CA VAL A 103 -1.19 -5.06 -1.55
C VAL A 103 -1.78 -4.69 -0.21
N VAL A 104 -1.27 -3.63 0.41
CA VAL A 104 -1.74 -3.13 1.69
C VAL A 104 -2.20 -1.70 1.46
N MET A 105 -3.39 -1.37 1.92
CA MET A 105 -3.91 -0.02 1.77
C MET A 105 -4.93 0.28 2.83
N GLY A 106 -5.14 1.56 3.09
CA GLY A 106 -6.23 1.97 3.95
C GLY A 106 -7.55 1.91 3.20
N ALA A 107 -8.60 1.66 3.91
CA ALA A 107 -9.93 1.59 3.30
C ALA A 107 -10.75 2.76 3.81
N TYR A 108 -11.64 3.24 2.94
CA TYR A 108 -12.59 4.29 3.31
C TYR A 108 -11.90 5.53 3.83
N ALA A 109 -10.85 5.94 3.14
CA ALA A 109 -9.99 7.01 3.64
C ALA A 109 -10.68 8.36 3.70
N HIS A 110 -11.71 8.58 2.92
CA HIS A 110 -12.41 9.85 2.90
C HIS A 110 -13.71 9.72 3.65
N SER A 111 -13.62 9.79 4.96
CA SER A 111 -14.78 9.55 5.80
C SER A 111 -15.90 10.54 5.58
N ARG A 112 -15.58 11.75 5.12
CA ARG A 112 -16.63 12.71 4.89
C ARG A 112 -17.44 12.37 3.66
N MET A 113 -17.01 11.41 2.91
CA MET A 113 -17.73 10.92 1.74
C MET A 113 -18.49 9.66 2.07
N ARG A 114 -18.91 9.53 3.29
CA ARG A 114 -19.47 8.26 3.71
C ARG A 114 -20.82 7.93 3.12
N GLU A 115 -21.45 8.87 2.48
CA GLU A 115 -22.65 8.50 1.75
C GLU A 115 -22.28 7.58 0.60
N PHE A 116 -21.04 7.59 0.21
CA PHE A 116 -20.54 6.59 -0.71
C PHE A 116 -19.92 5.53 0.14
N VAL A 117 -20.64 4.49 0.37
CA VAL A 117 -20.25 3.43 1.29
C VAL A 117 -18.81 3.01 1.08
N PHE A 118 -18.40 2.94 -0.17
CA PHE A 118 -17.03 2.59 -0.49
C PHE A 118 -16.39 3.78 -1.14
N GLY A 119 -15.24 4.19 -0.69
CA GLY A 119 -14.47 5.17 -1.42
C GLY A 119 -14.15 4.62 -2.80
N GLY A 120 -13.86 5.52 -3.73
CA GLY A 120 -13.58 5.09 -5.08
C GLY A 120 -12.45 4.10 -5.18
N ALA A 121 -11.36 4.35 -4.47
CA ALA A 121 -10.22 3.45 -4.51
C ALA A 121 -10.55 2.10 -3.92
N THR A 122 -11.22 2.10 -2.76
CA THR A 122 -11.57 0.86 -2.11
C THR A 122 -12.47 0.01 -2.98
N SER A 123 -13.49 0.64 -3.55
CA SER A 123 -14.42 -0.07 -4.41
C SER A 123 -13.71 -0.68 -5.61
N HIS A 124 -12.86 0.10 -6.24
CA HIS A 124 -12.16 -0.39 -7.43
C HIS A 124 -11.29 -1.60 -7.11
N VAL A 125 -10.56 -1.52 -6.00
CA VAL A 125 -9.66 -2.61 -5.64
C VAL A 125 -10.44 -3.86 -5.33
N LEU A 126 -11.56 -3.73 -4.60
CA LEU A 126 -12.36 -4.90 -4.27
C LEU A 126 -12.90 -5.60 -5.50
N GLU A 127 -13.19 -4.82 -6.56
CA GLU A 127 -13.75 -5.39 -7.77
C GLU A 127 -12.71 -5.96 -8.71
N HIS A 128 -11.48 -5.48 -8.63
CA HIS A 128 -10.48 -5.82 -9.65
C HIS A 128 -9.23 -6.45 -9.11
N MET A 129 -9.15 -6.73 -7.83
CA MET A 129 -7.92 -7.27 -7.28
C MET A 129 -7.68 -8.69 -7.78
N THR A 130 -6.42 -8.97 -8.06
CA THR A 130 -6.00 -10.30 -8.47
C THR A 130 -4.96 -10.88 -7.52
N VAL A 131 -4.56 -10.10 -6.51
CA VAL A 131 -3.66 -10.57 -5.48
C VAL A 131 -4.29 -10.25 -4.15
N PRO A 132 -3.85 -10.90 -3.07
CA PRO A 132 -4.40 -10.60 -1.75
C PRO A 132 -4.21 -9.13 -1.40
N VAL A 133 -5.22 -8.55 -0.79
CA VAL A 133 -5.19 -7.15 -0.38
C VAL A 133 -5.57 -7.08 1.09
N LEU A 134 -4.73 -6.44 1.88
CA LEU A 134 -5.04 -6.16 3.27
C LEU A 134 -5.51 -4.72 3.36
N MET A 135 -6.69 -4.53 3.87
CA MET A 135 -7.25 -3.21 4.07
C MET A 135 -7.50 -2.98 5.54
N SER A 136 -7.24 -1.77 5.99
CA SER A 136 -7.50 -1.40 7.36
C SER A 136 -8.15 -0.03 7.38
N HIS A 137 -8.99 0.16 8.37
CA HIS A 137 -9.81 1.36 8.41
C HIS A 137 -9.52 2.20 9.64
#